data_190ac61cccd05cd2f90f1a93f79ed8b3
#
_entry.id   190ac61cccd05cd2f90f1a93f79ed8b3
#
_cell.length_a   1.000
_cell.length_b   1.000
_cell.length_c   1.000
_cell.angle_alpha   90.00
_cell.angle_beta   90.00
_cell.angle_gamma   90.00
#
_symmetry.space_group_name_H-M   'P 1'
#
loop_
_entity.id
_entity.type
_entity.pdbx_description
1 polymer ?
#
loop_
_entity_poly.entity_id
_entity_poly.type
_entity_poly.pdbx_seq_one_letter_code
_entity_poly.pdbx_strand_id
1 'polypeptide(L)'
;MQITLETMPFAAIETDALVSYVFEETDLVQGRISEIDQAGAGLLRKLAKSGELTGKTLEFTLIHAPAGLKAARLLLVGAGKREQFNGATLRKIAGAALRYLKGRSVKNLAFLVRESDATGENAQAIVEGAIAANFETDKYKTDKKNDKNIEAISISGYSDAERAAGEKGLSKGRVIADAQNFTRDLVNEPSTNLRRESSPKKPKRWPRKPAFPSKFWMKRKSPISRWARCSASLRAVPSRRA
;
A
#
# COMPACT_ATOMS: atom_id res chain seq x y z
N MET A 1 -0.19 3.76 -12.80
CA MET A 1 0.45 2.56 -12.25
C MET A 1 -0.42 1.35 -12.56
N GLN A 2 0.11 0.34 -13.23
CA GLN A 2 -0.55 -0.95 -13.43
C GLN A 2 -0.32 -1.83 -12.21
N ILE A 3 -1.33 -2.60 -11.80
CA ILE A 3 -1.19 -3.59 -10.72
C ILE A 3 -1.83 -4.89 -11.21
N THR A 4 -1.05 -5.96 -11.19
CA THR A 4 -1.44 -7.30 -11.64
C THR A 4 -1.18 -8.32 -10.54
N LEU A 5 -1.90 -9.44 -10.58
CA LEU A 5 -1.64 -10.59 -9.73
C LEU A 5 -1.07 -11.70 -10.64
N GLU A 6 0.08 -12.23 -10.24
CA GLU A 6 0.78 -13.27 -10.98
C GLU A 6 0.90 -14.54 -10.15
N THR A 7 0.62 -15.67 -10.76
CA THR A 7 0.76 -17.02 -10.16
C THR A 7 2.06 -17.71 -10.58
N MET A 8 2.93 -17.00 -11.32
CA MET A 8 4.21 -17.53 -11.76
C MET A 8 5.18 -17.75 -10.59
N PRO A 9 6.09 -18.73 -10.68
CA PRO A 9 7.16 -18.91 -9.71
C PRO A 9 8.00 -17.64 -9.60
N PHE A 10 8.28 -17.20 -8.38
CA PHE A 10 9.00 -15.93 -8.10
C PHE A 10 10.39 -15.86 -8.78
N ALA A 11 11.06 -17.01 -8.95
CA ALA A 11 12.36 -17.06 -9.62
C ALA A 11 12.30 -16.72 -11.11
N ALA A 12 11.14 -16.88 -11.75
CA ALA A 12 10.93 -16.61 -13.17
C ALA A 12 10.48 -15.16 -13.46
N ILE A 13 10.18 -14.38 -12.45
CA ILE A 13 9.66 -13.01 -12.60
C ILE A 13 10.79 -12.07 -13.00
N GLU A 14 10.69 -11.54 -14.22
CA GLU A 14 11.60 -10.51 -14.74
C GLU A 14 11.12 -9.13 -14.26
N THR A 15 11.86 -8.54 -13.33
CA THR A 15 11.49 -7.26 -12.74
C THR A 15 12.73 -6.47 -12.27
N ASP A 16 12.61 -5.17 -12.14
CA ASP A 16 13.69 -4.34 -11.63
C ASP A 16 13.98 -4.62 -10.14
N ALA A 17 12.93 -4.97 -9.39
CA ALA A 17 13.08 -5.33 -7.98
C ALA A 17 11.99 -6.32 -7.53
N LEU A 18 12.40 -7.37 -6.84
CA LEU A 18 11.53 -8.28 -6.09
C LEU A 18 11.52 -7.83 -4.63
N VAL A 19 10.34 -7.61 -4.07
CA VAL A 19 10.17 -7.23 -2.66
C VAL A 19 9.53 -8.37 -1.90
N SER A 20 10.05 -8.69 -0.73
CA SER A 20 9.40 -9.57 0.22
C SER A 20 9.66 -9.07 1.64
N TYR A 21 9.10 -9.75 2.64
CA TYR A 21 9.23 -9.35 4.03
C TYR A 21 9.63 -10.52 4.91
N VAL A 22 10.36 -10.21 5.98
CA VAL A 22 10.87 -11.14 6.98
C VAL A 22 10.41 -10.72 8.37
N PHE A 23 10.16 -11.71 9.24
CA PHE A 23 9.79 -11.44 10.62
C PHE A 23 11.01 -11.46 11.55
N GLU A 24 10.89 -10.75 12.67
CA GLU A 24 11.86 -10.79 13.77
C GLU A 24 11.68 -12.08 14.58
N GLU A 25 12.22 -13.18 14.06
CA GLU A 25 12.14 -14.53 14.63
C GLU A 25 13.53 -15.14 14.73
N THR A 26 13.66 -16.23 15.50
CA THR A 26 14.94 -16.96 15.67
C THR A 26 15.43 -17.54 14.34
N ASP A 27 14.52 -17.96 13.46
CA ASP A 27 14.82 -18.34 12.08
C ASP A 27 14.09 -17.41 11.10
N LEU A 28 14.81 -16.41 10.63
CA LEU A 28 14.33 -15.39 9.68
C LEU A 28 14.06 -15.97 8.29
N VAL A 29 14.72 -17.09 7.96
CA VAL A 29 14.75 -17.66 6.62
C VAL A 29 13.85 -18.90 6.54
N GLN A 30 12.53 -18.68 6.56
CA GLN A 30 11.52 -19.75 6.51
C GLN A 30 10.60 -19.64 5.28
N GLY A 31 9.97 -20.74 4.90
CA GLY A 31 9.05 -20.84 3.78
C GLY A 31 9.68 -20.35 2.49
N ARG A 32 8.98 -19.51 1.72
CA ARG A 32 9.46 -18.95 0.44
C ARG A 32 10.76 -18.17 0.55
N ILE A 33 11.04 -17.56 1.70
CA ILE A 33 12.34 -16.89 1.93
C ILE A 33 13.48 -17.91 1.96
N SER A 34 13.22 -19.14 2.46
CA SER A 34 14.19 -20.24 2.40
C SER A 34 14.47 -20.70 0.96
N GLU A 35 13.46 -20.72 0.10
CA GLU A 35 13.64 -21.05 -1.33
C GLU A 35 14.49 -19.97 -2.03
N ILE A 36 14.27 -18.69 -1.73
CA ILE A 36 15.10 -17.58 -2.23
C ILE A 36 16.54 -17.73 -1.72
N ASP A 37 16.72 -18.10 -0.47
CA ASP A 37 18.06 -18.30 0.12
C ASP A 37 18.80 -19.47 -0.52
N GLN A 38 18.11 -20.57 -0.79
CA GLN A 38 18.68 -21.73 -1.49
C GLN A 38 19.14 -21.34 -2.90
N ALA A 39 18.30 -20.61 -3.65
CA ALA A 39 18.66 -20.09 -4.97
C ALA A 39 19.85 -19.13 -4.89
N GLY A 40 19.97 -18.34 -3.82
CA GLY A 40 21.02 -17.39 -3.55
C GLY A 40 22.24 -17.95 -2.81
N ALA A 41 22.45 -19.28 -2.81
CA ALA A 41 23.59 -19.95 -2.17
C ALA A 41 23.77 -19.62 -0.68
N GLY A 42 22.66 -19.50 0.07
CA GLY A 42 22.64 -19.28 1.52
C GLY A 42 23.04 -17.87 1.94
N LEU A 43 22.90 -16.89 1.06
CA LEU A 43 23.26 -15.49 1.34
C LEU A 43 22.41 -14.89 2.46
N LEU A 44 21.11 -15.14 2.47
CA LEU A 44 20.23 -14.56 3.48
C LEU A 44 20.53 -15.07 4.89
N ARG A 45 20.87 -16.35 5.02
CA ARG A 45 21.32 -16.91 6.29
C ARG A 45 22.63 -16.31 6.76
N LYS A 46 23.55 -15.99 5.84
CA LYS A 46 24.80 -15.28 6.19
C LYS A 46 24.52 -13.87 6.69
N LEU A 47 23.62 -13.13 6.01
CA LEU A 47 23.20 -11.79 6.44
C LEU A 47 22.44 -11.81 7.77
N ALA A 48 21.64 -12.83 8.03
CA ALA A 48 20.98 -13.01 9.32
C ALA A 48 21.99 -13.27 10.44
N LYS A 49 23.02 -14.11 10.19
CA LYS A 49 24.08 -14.40 11.16
C LYS A 49 24.99 -13.20 11.44
N SER A 50 25.26 -12.34 10.43
CA SER A 50 26.03 -11.10 10.62
C SER A 50 25.24 -10.00 11.33
N GLY A 51 23.92 -10.16 11.50
CA GLY A 51 23.06 -9.13 12.07
C GLY A 51 22.65 -8.02 11.10
N GLU A 52 22.93 -8.16 9.81
CA GLU A 52 22.50 -7.22 8.77
C GLU A 52 21.04 -7.45 8.34
N LEU A 53 20.47 -8.60 8.65
CA LEU A 53 19.08 -8.92 8.44
C LEU A 53 18.49 -9.34 9.79
N THR A 54 17.77 -8.44 10.46
CA THR A 54 17.22 -8.70 11.80
C THR A 54 15.70 -8.90 11.77
N GLY A 55 15.03 -8.49 10.69
CA GLY A 55 13.57 -8.55 10.57
C GLY A 55 12.83 -7.48 11.36
N LYS A 56 13.52 -6.52 12.00
CA LYS A 56 12.90 -5.41 12.73
C LYS A 56 12.00 -4.60 11.82
N THR A 57 10.94 -4.04 12.37
CA THR A 57 9.93 -3.30 11.62
C THR A 57 10.54 -2.21 10.74
N LEU A 58 10.26 -2.28 9.43
CA LEU A 58 10.72 -1.34 8.40
C LEU A 58 12.24 -1.26 8.24
N GLU A 59 12.97 -2.28 8.63
CA GLU A 59 14.37 -2.45 8.24
C GLU A 59 14.45 -2.88 6.77
N PHE A 60 15.38 -2.32 6.02
CA PHE A 60 15.55 -2.58 4.60
C PHE A 60 16.89 -3.23 4.32
N THR A 61 16.86 -4.43 3.75
CA THR A 61 18.05 -5.11 3.24
C THR A 61 17.92 -5.24 1.72
N LEU A 62 18.75 -4.50 0.98
CA LEU A 62 18.76 -4.51 -0.48
C LEU A 62 19.94 -5.31 -1.01
N ILE A 63 19.64 -6.33 -1.80
CA ILE A 63 20.62 -7.20 -2.45
C ILE A 63 20.56 -6.93 -3.95
N HIS A 64 21.71 -6.62 -4.53
CA HIS A 64 21.85 -6.41 -5.97
C HIS A 64 22.24 -7.72 -6.67
N ALA A 65 21.66 -7.95 -7.85
CA ALA A 65 21.94 -9.13 -8.68
C ALA A 65 21.87 -10.45 -7.88
N PRO A 66 20.75 -10.75 -7.19
CA PRO A 66 20.62 -11.95 -6.39
C PRO A 66 20.75 -13.20 -7.26
N ALA A 67 21.65 -14.11 -6.90
CA ALA A 67 21.83 -15.36 -7.63
C ALA A 67 20.50 -16.16 -7.63
N GLY A 68 20.21 -16.86 -8.74
CA GLY A 68 19.03 -17.69 -8.88
C GLY A 68 17.71 -16.97 -9.08
N LEU A 69 17.70 -15.64 -9.14
CA LEU A 69 16.51 -14.82 -9.43
C LEU A 69 16.74 -14.04 -10.73
N LYS A 70 15.69 -13.88 -11.53
CA LYS A 70 15.72 -13.00 -12.70
C LYS A 70 15.54 -11.53 -12.36
N ALA A 71 15.10 -11.22 -11.15
CA ALA A 71 14.96 -9.87 -10.66
C ALA A 71 16.34 -9.20 -10.49
N ALA A 72 16.49 -7.96 -10.96
CA ALA A 72 17.75 -7.23 -10.86
C ALA A 72 18.14 -6.89 -9.40
N ARG A 73 17.15 -6.82 -8.50
CA ARG A 73 17.35 -6.53 -7.07
C ARG A 73 16.37 -7.33 -6.23
N LEU A 74 16.78 -7.70 -5.03
CA LEU A 74 15.92 -8.26 -3.99
C LEU A 74 15.90 -7.29 -2.80
N LEU A 75 14.72 -6.82 -2.43
CA LEU A 75 14.51 -6.00 -1.25
C LEU A 75 13.76 -6.83 -0.19
N LEU A 76 14.39 -7.05 0.94
CA LEU A 76 13.75 -7.62 2.12
C LEU A 76 13.41 -6.50 3.10
N VAL A 77 12.16 -6.51 3.56
CA VAL A 77 11.66 -5.53 4.51
C VAL A 77 11.31 -6.23 5.81
N GLY A 78 11.81 -5.73 6.92
CA GLY A 78 11.47 -6.25 8.24
C GLY A 78 10.00 -5.97 8.57
N ALA A 79 9.27 -7.02 8.95
CA ALA A 79 7.87 -6.97 9.34
C ALA A 79 7.66 -6.88 10.86
N GLY A 80 8.75 -6.99 11.63
CA GLY A 80 8.69 -7.08 13.10
C GLY A 80 8.18 -8.43 13.58
N LYS A 81 7.60 -8.45 14.76
CA LYS A 81 7.11 -9.69 15.36
C LYS A 81 5.87 -10.22 14.66
N ARG A 82 5.82 -11.55 14.42
CA ARG A 82 4.70 -12.21 13.74
C ARG A 82 3.36 -11.98 14.43
N GLU A 83 3.34 -11.94 15.75
CA GLU A 83 2.12 -11.74 16.55
C GLU A 83 1.45 -10.38 16.30
N GLN A 84 2.23 -9.37 15.93
CA GLN A 84 1.76 -8.01 15.66
C GLN A 84 1.47 -7.76 14.17
N PHE A 85 1.75 -8.76 13.33
CA PHE A 85 1.57 -8.62 11.89
C PHE A 85 0.08 -8.66 11.53
N ASN A 86 -0.32 -7.67 10.72
CA ASN A 86 -1.68 -7.54 10.21
C ASN A 86 -1.68 -6.78 8.87
N GLY A 87 -2.84 -6.64 8.23
CA GLY A 87 -2.97 -5.92 6.98
C GLY A 87 -2.49 -4.46 7.03
N ALA A 88 -2.61 -3.79 8.18
CA ALA A 88 -2.10 -2.42 8.33
C ALA A 88 -0.57 -2.38 8.33
N THR A 89 0.09 -3.37 8.93
CA THR A 89 1.55 -3.53 8.88
C THR A 89 2.00 -3.82 7.45
N LEU A 90 1.33 -4.75 6.77
CA LEU A 90 1.65 -5.09 5.37
C LEU A 90 1.46 -3.89 4.42
N ARG A 91 0.41 -3.09 4.62
CA ARG A 91 0.20 -1.83 3.90
C ARG A 91 1.36 -0.84 4.11
N LYS A 92 1.87 -0.71 5.35
CA LYS A 92 3.03 0.13 5.64
C LYS A 92 4.29 -0.41 4.96
N ILE A 93 4.52 -1.71 5.00
CA ILE A 93 5.66 -2.38 4.35
C ILE A 93 5.63 -2.12 2.84
N ALA A 94 4.51 -2.35 2.18
CA ALA A 94 4.35 -2.12 0.75
C ALA A 94 4.62 -0.65 0.37
N GLY A 95 4.05 0.28 1.13
CA GLY A 95 4.27 1.71 0.91
C GLY A 95 5.73 2.15 1.15
N ALA A 96 6.36 1.64 2.19
CA ALA A 96 7.74 1.95 2.53
C ALA A 96 8.73 1.36 1.51
N ALA A 97 8.52 0.09 1.09
CA ALA A 97 9.32 -0.55 0.04
C ALA A 97 9.25 0.23 -1.27
N LEU A 98 8.05 0.64 -1.68
CA LEU A 98 7.86 1.40 -2.90
C LEU A 98 8.59 2.74 -2.86
N ARG A 99 8.49 3.50 -1.76
CA ARG A 99 9.21 4.77 -1.60
C ARG A 99 10.72 4.59 -1.61
N TYR A 100 11.21 3.54 -0.97
CA TYR A 100 12.62 3.21 -0.94
C TYR A 100 13.18 2.91 -2.34
N LEU A 101 12.43 2.15 -3.16
CA LEU A 101 12.82 1.78 -4.52
C LEU A 101 12.62 2.90 -5.54
N LYS A 102 11.61 3.74 -5.35
CA LYS A 102 11.34 4.92 -6.19
C LYS A 102 12.57 5.84 -6.30
N GLY A 103 13.31 6.02 -5.21
CA GLY A 103 14.56 6.78 -5.20
C GLY A 103 15.70 6.12 -6.00
N ARG A 104 15.56 4.87 -6.44
CA ARG A 104 16.58 4.05 -7.10
C ARG A 104 16.28 3.73 -8.56
N SER A 105 15.40 4.50 -9.18
CA SER A 105 15.02 4.36 -10.60
C SER A 105 14.45 2.96 -10.94
N VAL A 106 13.69 2.37 -10.02
CA VAL A 106 12.92 1.14 -10.24
C VAL A 106 11.59 1.54 -10.87
N LYS A 107 11.23 0.91 -11.99
CA LYS A 107 9.97 1.14 -12.70
C LYS A 107 9.00 -0.02 -12.50
N ASN A 108 9.50 -1.24 -12.52
CA ASN A 108 8.73 -2.46 -12.37
C ASN A 108 9.09 -3.14 -11.07
N LEU A 109 8.09 -3.46 -10.29
CA LEU A 109 8.22 -4.05 -8.95
C LEU A 109 7.39 -5.32 -8.87
N ALA A 110 7.95 -6.39 -8.34
CA ALA A 110 7.19 -7.58 -7.93
C ALA A 110 7.14 -7.65 -6.39
N PHE A 111 5.96 -7.83 -5.83
CA PHE A 111 5.77 -8.02 -4.40
C PHE A 111 5.43 -9.48 -4.11
N LEU A 112 6.33 -10.18 -3.46
CA LEU A 112 6.17 -11.59 -3.12
C LEU A 112 5.53 -11.73 -1.74
N VAL A 113 4.32 -12.26 -1.72
CA VAL A 113 3.59 -12.58 -0.50
C VAL A 113 4.00 -13.95 0.02
N ARG A 114 4.14 -14.10 1.33
CA ARG A 114 4.41 -15.38 1.96
C ARG A 114 3.17 -16.29 1.85
N GLU A 115 3.39 -17.59 1.79
CA GLU A 115 2.34 -18.57 1.58
C GLU A 115 1.22 -18.50 2.63
N SER A 116 1.58 -18.34 3.91
CA SER A 116 0.61 -18.19 5.01
C SER A 116 -0.21 -16.89 4.96
N ASP A 117 0.18 -15.94 4.13
CA ASP A 117 -0.38 -14.59 4.11
C ASP A 117 -1.09 -14.28 2.78
N ALA A 118 -1.26 -15.27 1.90
CA ALA A 118 -1.87 -15.12 0.57
C ALA A 118 -3.41 -14.99 0.65
N THR A 119 -3.89 -13.91 1.27
CA THR A 119 -5.32 -13.60 1.45
C THR A 119 -5.74 -12.40 0.62
N GLY A 120 -7.05 -12.30 0.31
CA GLY A 120 -7.59 -11.14 -0.39
C GLY A 120 -7.43 -9.83 0.39
N GLU A 121 -7.46 -9.88 1.72
CA GLU A 121 -7.24 -8.70 2.58
C GLU A 121 -5.79 -8.21 2.50
N ASN A 122 -4.83 -9.13 2.42
CA ASN A 122 -3.43 -8.79 2.27
C ASN A 122 -3.13 -8.24 0.87
N ALA A 123 -3.74 -8.79 -0.19
CA ALA A 123 -3.67 -8.20 -1.53
C ALA A 123 -4.21 -6.77 -1.53
N GLN A 124 -5.36 -6.53 -0.90
CA GLN A 124 -5.93 -5.19 -0.72
C GLN A 124 -4.95 -4.26 -0.01
N ALA A 125 -4.35 -4.70 1.10
CA ALA A 125 -3.43 -3.89 1.89
C ALA A 125 -2.17 -3.48 1.10
N ILE A 126 -1.59 -4.41 0.32
CA ILE A 126 -0.44 -4.13 -0.54
C ILE A 126 -0.79 -3.06 -1.58
N VAL A 127 -1.93 -3.21 -2.25
CA VAL A 127 -2.40 -2.27 -3.28
C VAL A 127 -2.63 -0.88 -2.71
N GLU A 128 -3.31 -0.79 -1.56
CA GLU A 128 -3.54 0.48 -0.87
C GLU A 128 -2.22 1.17 -0.48
N GLY A 129 -1.28 0.41 0.07
CA GLY A 129 0.04 0.92 0.46
C GLY A 129 0.84 1.42 -0.75
N ALA A 130 0.85 0.64 -1.81
CA ALA A 130 1.58 0.95 -3.03
C ALA A 130 1.03 2.20 -3.75
N ILE A 131 -0.28 2.28 -3.98
CA ILE A 131 -0.92 3.42 -4.65
C ILE A 131 -0.75 4.69 -3.81
N ALA A 132 -0.94 4.60 -2.49
CA ALA A 132 -0.78 5.73 -1.58
C ALA A 132 0.67 6.25 -1.53
N ALA A 133 1.65 5.36 -1.66
CA ALA A 133 3.07 5.72 -1.66
C ALA A 133 3.56 6.27 -3.01
N ASN A 134 2.93 5.85 -4.12
CA ASN A 134 3.25 6.36 -5.45
C ASN A 134 2.68 7.76 -5.73
N PHE A 135 1.77 8.22 -4.88
CA PHE A 135 1.17 9.55 -5.01
C PHE A 135 2.19 10.66 -4.82
N GLU A 136 2.22 11.60 -5.75
CA GLU A 136 3.05 12.82 -5.70
C GLU A 136 2.18 14.08 -5.74
N THR A 137 2.58 15.07 -4.94
CA THR A 137 1.91 16.40 -4.88
C THR A 137 2.50 17.39 -5.86
N ASP A 138 3.27 16.91 -6.85
CA ASP A 138 4.09 17.74 -7.73
C ASP A 138 3.35 18.36 -8.91
N LYS A 139 2.01 18.36 -8.89
CA LYS A 139 1.16 18.87 -9.96
C LYS A 139 1.50 20.32 -10.39
N TYR A 140 1.92 21.13 -9.44
CA TYR A 140 2.21 22.55 -9.63
C TYR A 140 3.70 22.91 -9.63
N LYS A 141 4.58 21.92 -9.43
CA LYS A 141 6.02 22.15 -9.51
C LYS A 141 6.46 22.29 -10.96
N THR A 142 7.20 23.34 -11.26
CA THR A 142 7.79 23.60 -12.58
C THR A 142 9.04 22.76 -12.83
N ASP A 143 9.80 22.46 -11.78
CA ASP A 143 11.02 21.64 -11.82
C ASP A 143 10.70 20.14 -11.69
N LYS A 144 10.18 19.55 -12.75
CA LYS A 144 9.94 18.10 -12.84
C LYS A 144 11.23 17.34 -13.22
N LYS A 145 12.29 17.51 -12.47
CA LYS A 145 13.62 16.99 -12.85
C LYS A 145 13.75 15.47 -12.85
N ASN A 146 12.87 14.71 -12.21
CA ASN A 146 12.92 13.24 -12.21
C ASN A 146 11.52 12.67 -12.00
N ASP A 147 10.88 12.21 -13.04
CA ASP A 147 9.70 11.37 -12.91
C ASP A 147 10.15 9.95 -12.50
N LYS A 148 10.29 9.77 -11.17
CA LYS A 148 10.71 8.50 -10.56
C LYS A 148 9.54 7.60 -10.21
N ASN A 149 8.44 7.69 -10.96
CA ASN A 149 7.24 6.92 -10.67
C ASN A 149 7.42 5.44 -11.01
N ILE A 150 6.94 4.58 -10.14
CA ILE A 150 6.81 3.16 -10.44
C ILE A 150 5.64 2.97 -11.38
N GLU A 151 5.88 2.30 -12.51
CA GLU A 151 4.93 2.12 -13.60
C GLU A 151 4.06 0.89 -13.39
N ALA A 152 4.66 -0.23 -12.96
CA ALA A 152 3.96 -1.48 -12.76
C ALA A 152 4.34 -2.18 -11.46
N ILE A 153 3.35 -2.84 -10.86
CA ILE A 153 3.53 -3.71 -9.69
C ILE A 153 2.84 -5.02 -9.97
N SER A 154 3.57 -6.12 -9.87
CA SER A 154 3.01 -7.46 -9.84
C SER A 154 2.99 -7.98 -8.40
N ILE A 155 1.88 -8.61 -8.01
CA ILE A 155 1.76 -9.28 -6.72
C ILE A 155 1.83 -10.78 -7.00
N SER A 156 2.80 -11.45 -6.41
CA SER A 156 3.02 -12.88 -6.58
C SER A 156 2.95 -13.63 -5.26
N GLY A 157 2.89 -14.95 -5.33
CA GLY A 157 2.81 -15.77 -4.14
C GLY A 157 1.41 -16.29 -3.85
N TYR A 158 0.47 -16.10 -4.74
CA TYR A 158 -0.86 -16.70 -4.69
C TYR A 158 -0.89 -18.00 -5.50
N SER A 159 -1.54 -19.02 -4.96
CA SER A 159 -1.90 -20.22 -5.69
C SER A 159 -3.12 -19.96 -6.59
N ASP A 160 -3.39 -20.87 -7.52
CA ASP A 160 -4.57 -20.77 -8.39
C ASP A 160 -5.87 -20.78 -7.59
N ALA A 161 -5.92 -21.49 -6.45
CA ALA A 161 -7.07 -21.51 -5.55
C ALA A 161 -7.31 -20.15 -4.86
N GLU A 162 -6.24 -19.42 -4.54
CA GLU A 162 -6.30 -18.13 -3.84
C GLU A 162 -6.42 -16.95 -4.82
N ARG A 163 -6.19 -17.18 -6.11
CA ARG A 163 -6.18 -16.17 -7.16
C ARG A 163 -7.44 -15.32 -7.16
N ALA A 164 -8.61 -15.95 -7.14
CA ALA A 164 -9.89 -15.23 -7.18
C ALA A 164 -10.07 -14.30 -5.96
N ALA A 165 -9.62 -14.73 -4.77
CA ALA A 165 -9.63 -13.92 -3.55
C ALA A 165 -8.64 -12.74 -3.67
N GLY A 166 -7.45 -13.00 -4.20
CA GLY A 166 -6.42 -11.99 -4.47
C GLY A 166 -6.89 -10.92 -5.45
N GLU A 167 -7.49 -11.29 -6.58
CA GLU A 167 -8.03 -10.36 -7.58
C GLU A 167 -9.15 -9.48 -7.02
N LYS A 168 -10.04 -10.07 -6.20
CA LYS A 168 -11.08 -9.32 -5.49
C LYS A 168 -10.47 -8.31 -4.51
N GLY A 169 -9.45 -8.72 -3.76
CA GLY A 169 -8.70 -7.84 -2.86
C GLY A 169 -8.02 -6.70 -3.61
N LEU A 170 -7.35 -7.01 -4.72
CA LEU A 170 -6.71 -6.03 -5.61
C LEU A 170 -7.70 -4.98 -6.11
N SER A 171 -8.85 -5.42 -6.63
CA SER A 171 -9.89 -4.53 -7.15
C SER A 171 -10.43 -3.59 -6.05
N LYS A 172 -10.68 -4.13 -4.85
CA LYS A 172 -11.15 -3.37 -3.68
C LYS A 172 -10.11 -2.37 -3.20
N GLY A 173 -8.84 -2.81 -3.09
CA GLY A 173 -7.73 -1.95 -2.69
C GLY A 173 -7.52 -0.77 -3.63
N ARG A 174 -7.65 -1.01 -4.94
CA ARG A 174 -7.55 0.04 -5.95
C ARG A 174 -8.61 1.12 -5.79
N VAL A 175 -9.87 0.73 -5.60
CA VAL A 175 -10.97 1.69 -5.40
C VAL A 175 -10.74 2.55 -4.16
N ILE A 176 -10.32 1.94 -3.05
CA ILE A 176 -10.06 2.64 -1.78
C ILE A 176 -8.87 3.60 -1.93
N ALA A 177 -7.78 3.15 -2.52
CA ALA A 177 -6.58 3.95 -2.69
C ALA A 177 -6.78 5.11 -3.67
N ASP A 178 -7.52 4.89 -4.77
CA ASP A 178 -7.87 5.95 -5.73
C ASP A 178 -8.76 7.01 -5.07
N ALA A 179 -9.72 6.61 -4.24
CA ALA A 179 -10.55 7.53 -3.46
C ALA A 179 -9.72 8.34 -2.44
N GLN A 180 -8.76 7.70 -1.78
CA GLN A 180 -7.84 8.36 -0.86
C GLN A 180 -6.96 9.39 -1.61
N ASN A 181 -6.38 9.03 -2.75
CA ASN A 181 -5.56 9.92 -3.54
C ASN A 181 -6.37 11.08 -4.13
N PHE A 182 -7.61 10.84 -4.55
CA PHE A 182 -8.52 11.90 -4.96
C PHE A 182 -8.75 12.92 -3.84
N THR A 183 -8.96 12.46 -2.60
CA THR A 183 -9.09 13.37 -1.45
C THR A 183 -7.81 14.17 -1.20
N ARG A 184 -6.64 13.52 -1.33
CA ARG A 184 -5.33 14.20 -1.21
C ARG A 184 -5.11 15.24 -2.31
N ASP A 185 -5.54 14.94 -3.53
CA ASP A 185 -5.50 15.91 -4.65
C ASP A 185 -6.33 17.14 -4.33
N LEU A 186 -7.56 16.96 -3.81
CA LEU A 186 -8.42 18.07 -3.41
C LEU A 186 -7.81 18.94 -2.31
N VAL A 187 -7.19 18.31 -1.32
CA VAL A 187 -6.53 19.04 -0.21
C VAL A 187 -5.31 19.84 -0.70
N ASN A 188 -4.61 19.33 -1.71
CA ASN A 188 -3.44 19.99 -2.28
C ASN A 188 -3.80 21.00 -3.39
N GLU A 189 -5.08 21.13 -3.77
CA GLU A 189 -5.51 22.08 -4.76
C GLU A 189 -5.51 23.51 -4.18
N PRO A 190 -4.92 24.50 -4.86
CA PRO A 190 -4.96 25.90 -4.42
C PRO A 190 -6.41 26.40 -4.29
N SER A 191 -6.68 27.21 -3.27
CA SER A 191 -8.02 27.76 -2.99
C SER A 191 -8.59 28.56 -4.17
N THR A 192 -7.73 29.13 -5.00
CA THR A 192 -8.11 29.82 -6.24
C THR A 192 -8.80 28.92 -7.25
N ASN A 193 -8.44 27.62 -7.25
CA ASN A 193 -9.02 26.62 -8.14
C ASN A 193 -10.27 25.93 -7.54
N LEU A 194 -10.44 26.02 -6.23
CA LEU A 194 -11.57 25.45 -5.49
C LEU A 194 -12.70 26.46 -5.21
N ARG A 195 -12.68 27.64 -5.84
CA ARG A 195 -13.77 28.61 -5.66
C ARG A 195 -15.11 27.98 -6.04
N ARG A 196 -16.17 28.36 -5.30
CA ARG A 196 -17.54 27.88 -5.50
C ARG A 196 -18.07 28.09 -6.92
N GLU A 197 -17.58 29.13 -7.61
CA GLU A 197 -17.93 29.46 -8.99
C GLU A 197 -17.23 28.56 -10.03
N SER A 198 -16.06 28.04 -9.66
CA SER A 198 -15.31 27.06 -10.45
C SER A 198 -15.53 25.62 -10.00
N SER A 199 -16.54 25.41 -9.13
CA SER A 199 -16.96 24.03 -8.82
C SER A 199 -17.17 23.31 -10.15
N PRO A 200 -16.33 22.32 -10.48
CA PRO A 200 -16.31 21.76 -11.82
C PRO A 200 -17.70 21.28 -12.13
N LYS A 201 -18.29 21.80 -13.21
CA LYS A 201 -19.46 21.21 -13.85
C LYS A 201 -19.11 19.73 -14.02
N LYS A 202 -19.41 18.91 -13.00
CA LYS A 202 -19.10 17.48 -12.85
C LYS A 202 -17.63 17.16 -13.13
N PRO A 203 -16.86 16.63 -12.18
CA PRO A 203 -15.50 16.20 -12.44
C PRO A 203 -15.51 15.31 -13.67
N LYS A 204 -14.77 15.68 -14.70
CA LYS A 204 -14.72 14.97 -16.00
C LYS A 204 -14.30 13.50 -15.86
N ARG A 205 -13.98 13.07 -14.65
CA ARG A 205 -13.40 11.76 -14.31
C ARG A 205 -14.09 10.99 -13.19
N TRP A 206 -15.27 11.45 -12.74
CA TRP A 206 -16.05 10.59 -11.85
C TRP A 206 -16.60 9.44 -12.69
N PRO A 207 -16.31 8.16 -12.30
CA PRO A 207 -16.90 7.03 -13.00
C PRO A 207 -18.43 7.19 -12.97
N ARG A 208 -19.06 7.19 -14.16
CA ARG A 208 -20.52 7.40 -14.31
C ARG A 208 -21.37 6.36 -13.59
N LYS A 209 -20.76 5.34 -13.01
CA LYS A 209 -21.42 4.36 -12.12
C LYS A 209 -20.57 4.28 -10.86
N PRO A 210 -21.12 4.71 -9.68
CA PRO A 210 -20.45 4.42 -8.43
C PRO A 210 -20.35 2.91 -8.31
N ALA A 211 -19.15 2.40 -8.09
CA ALA A 211 -18.91 0.98 -7.80
C ALA A 211 -19.55 0.53 -6.48
N PHE A 212 -20.23 1.45 -5.78
CA PHE A 212 -20.99 1.17 -4.57
C PHE A 212 -22.49 1.10 -4.89
N PRO A 213 -23.15 0.00 -4.59
CA PRO A 213 -24.62 -0.07 -4.67
C PRO A 213 -25.18 0.99 -3.72
N SER A 214 -26.02 1.88 -4.26
CA SER A 214 -26.66 3.00 -3.56
C SER A 214 -27.45 2.61 -2.29
N LYS A 215 -27.69 1.32 -2.08
CA LYS A 215 -28.39 0.77 -0.90
C LYS A 215 -27.55 0.78 0.40
N PHE A 216 -26.24 1.01 0.34
CA PHE A 216 -25.39 0.97 1.54
C PHE A 216 -25.43 2.27 2.36
N TRP A 217 -25.78 3.41 1.76
CA TRP A 217 -25.76 4.73 2.41
C TRP A 217 -27.06 5.13 3.13
N MET A 218 -28.18 4.46 2.88
CA MET A 218 -29.49 4.89 3.43
C MET A 218 -29.90 4.28 4.78
N LYS A 219 -29.06 3.49 5.47
CA LYS A 219 -29.46 2.84 6.75
C LYS A 219 -28.65 3.23 7.99
N ARG A 220 -27.79 4.22 7.94
CA ARG A 220 -27.23 4.79 9.17
C ARG A 220 -27.76 6.21 9.37
N LYS A 221 -28.79 6.34 10.21
CA LYS A 221 -29.12 7.62 10.84
C LYS A 221 -27.85 8.13 11.50
N SER A 222 -27.29 9.24 10.99
CA SER A 222 -26.06 9.80 11.48
C SER A 222 -26.18 10.18 12.96
N PRO A 223 -25.15 9.93 13.81
CA PRO A 223 -25.15 10.38 15.21
C PRO A 223 -25.17 11.89 15.37
N ILE A 224 -25.00 12.65 14.29
CA ILE A 224 -24.94 14.13 14.28
C ILE A 224 -26.26 14.77 14.75
N SER A 225 -27.41 14.09 14.63
CA SER A 225 -28.68 14.61 15.12
C SER A 225 -28.81 14.61 16.66
N ARG A 226 -27.91 13.98 17.39
CA ARG A 226 -27.93 13.95 18.87
C ARG A 226 -27.15 15.11 19.49
N TRP A 227 -26.15 15.65 18.79
CA TRP A 227 -25.35 16.80 19.27
C TRP A 227 -26.05 18.13 19.07
N ALA A 228 -26.88 18.29 18.05
CA ALA A 228 -27.63 19.53 17.81
C ALA A 228 -28.75 19.80 18.84
N ARG A 229 -29.15 18.81 19.63
CA ARG A 229 -30.16 18.97 20.69
C ARG A 229 -29.59 19.32 22.06
N CYS A 230 -28.31 19.13 22.32
CA CYS A 230 -27.67 19.51 23.57
C CYS A 230 -27.26 20.99 23.63
N SER A 231 -27.12 21.67 22.51
CA SER A 231 -26.74 23.10 22.49
C SER A 231 -27.92 24.05 22.62
N ALA A 232 -29.16 23.56 22.55
CA ALA A 232 -30.36 24.41 22.72
C ALA A 232 -30.83 24.59 24.18
N SER A 233 -30.30 23.76 25.12
CA SER A 233 -30.74 23.83 26.55
C SER A 233 -29.83 24.68 27.45
N LEU A 234 -28.80 25.34 26.90
CA LEU A 234 -27.87 26.19 27.69
C LEU A 234 -28.07 27.69 27.51
N ARG A 235 -29.21 28.13 27.00
CA ARG A 235 -29.53 29.58 26.94
C ARG A 235 -30.77 29.89 27.80
N ALA A 236 -30.62 29.87 29.11
CA ALA A 236 -31.49 30.61 30.04
C ALA A 236 -30.83 30.66 31.41
N VAL A 237 -29.86 31.55 31.59
CA VAL A 237 -29.50 32.04 32.92
C VAL A 237 -29.92 33.51 32.99
N PRO A 238 -30.91 33.89 33.83
CA PRO A 238 -31.31 35.28 33.96
C PRO A 238 -30.24 36.04 34.76
N SER A 239 -29.79 37.16 34.22
CA SER A 239 -28.97 38.15 34.92
C SER A 239 -29.73 38.72 36.09
N ARG A 240 -29.30 38.48 37.33
CA ARG A 240 -29.69 39.33 38.49
C ARG A 240 -28.78 40.53 38.50
N ARG A 241 -29.40 41.69 38.28
CA ARG A 241 -28.85 42.99 38.73
C ARG A 241 -29.21 43.17 40.20
N ALA A 242 -28.28 43.56 41.00
CA ALA A 242 -28.38 44.46 42.12
C ALA A 242 -26.97 45.04 42.35
#